data_c64e9b238c0b627d1c12ec8ec5f468de
#
_entry.id   c64e9b238c0b627d1c12ec8ec5f468de
#
_cell.length_a   1.000
_cell.length_b   1.000
_cell.length_c   1.000
_cell.angle_alpha   90.00
_cell.angle_beta   90.00
_cell.angle_gamma   90.00
#
_symmetry.space_group_name_H-M   'P 1'
#
loop_
_entity.id
_entity.type
_entity.pdbx_description
1 polymer ?
#
loop_
_entity_poly.entity_id
_entity_poly.type
_entity_poly.pdbx_seq_one_letter_code
_entity_poly.pdbx_strand_id
1 'polypeptide(L)'
;MSPQAVRPSAAPAAPATAAVAAATTQGAAQGATAGTLTAAPAASPAPVPSAGPAGPAAAAVAAVAGATAVTAAEPSGAPGAAPVAAVPGTTRTAGTVRTALAPAAPASAAAPPTAAAPHAPAVPDSEGQSGPTAALPGLPQALTTRARTLAGAVRRRCADLARIESPSGDAPRLDALAEELSAGFRATGATVQREPGPAGDHLVLQWDGRDESLPHLLVVGHHDTVWPAGILADWPVTERDGTLSGPGVVDMKGGLAILEGAFALLADLGQRPHRTVRLVVVSDEEVGSPDGRRLVERQLRGAAAVLGLEPPHPDGRLKTARRGSTRVRLTVTGREAHAGNDAAEGVSAVDELVDQLVAVRGLVSLPGTELNAGRISGGSRANVVAGRAEAELGLRFATTEAQRRTLDNLARLTALRPGARVRTEVLSSRPAWPERSANPLLRHVRSLAAVLGQQLDGGPAGGAGDTNLPGSRGLPTLDGFGAVGGGAHARHEHIRIDQLAPRIALLAALLAVPLPRLRDRSEG
;
A
#
# COMPACT_ATOMS: atom_id res chain seq x y z
N MET A 1 -73.17 24.88 -5.87
CA MET A 1 -73.70 23.57 -5.49
C MET A 1 -72.66 22.83 -4.68
N SER A 2 -72.76 22.96 -3.35
CA SER A 2 -72.11 22.08 -2.35
C SER A 2 -72.99 20.84 -2.14
N PRO A 3 -72.65 19.84 -1.30
CA PRO A 3 -71.37 19.32 -0.77
C PRO A 3 -71.32 17.80 -0.78
N GLN A 4 -70.22 17.19 -0.38
CA GLN A 4 -70.30 16.13 0.64
C GLN A 4 -68.93 15.74 1.19
N ALA A 5 -68.83 15.81 2.47
CA ALA A 5 -67.75 15.36 3.34
C ALA A 5 -67.91 13.86 3.63
N VAL A 6 -66.77 13.12 3.69
CA VAL A 6 -66.72 11.84 4.41
C VAL A 6 -65.49 11.83 5.31
N ARG A 7 -65.72 11.53 6.57
CA ARG A 7 -64.81 11.46 7.71
C ARG A 7 -64.07 10.09 7.79
N PRO A 8 -63.07 9.97 8.71
CA PRO A 8 -61.95 9.05 8.62
C PRO A 8 -62.19 7.72 9.34
N SER A 9 -61.46 6.70 8.96
CA SER A 9 -61.46 5.40 9.61
C SER A 9 -60.15 5.17 10.38
N ALA A 10 -60.30 4.53 11.51
CA ALA A 10 -59.42 4.37 12.65
C ALA A 10 -58.19 3.47 12.42
N ALA A 11 -57.14 3.71 13.21
CA ALA A 11 -56.01 2.85 13.42
C ALA A 11 -56.32 1.62 14.28
N PRO A 12 -55.64 0.52 14.15
CA PRO A 12 -55.60 -0.51 15.19
C PRO A 12 -54.30 -0.46 16.03
N ALA A 13 -54.51 -0.85 17.29
CA ALA A 13 -53.66 -0.82 18.43
C ALA A 13 -52.49 -1.82 18.41
N ALA A 14 -51.46 -1.50 19.20
CA ALA A 14 -50.32 -2.36 19.59
C ALA A 14 -50.76 -3.45 20.60
N PRO A 15 -50.10 -4.59 20.65
CA PRO A 15 -50.22 -5.48 21.80
C PRO A 15 -49.02 -5.35 22.79
N ALA A 16 -49.39 -5.61 24.03
CA ALA A 16 -48.70 -5.37 25.27
C ALA A 16 -47.52 -6.33 25.55
N THR A 17 -46.62 -5.80 26.35
CA THR A 17 -45.60 -6.45 27.19
C THR A 17 -46.13 -7.56 28.09
N ALA A 18 -45.39 -8.68 28.15
CA ALA A 18 -45.50 -9.66 29.24
C ALA A 18 -44.11 -9.85 29.90
N ALA A 19 -44.01 -9.39 31.13
CA ALA A 19 -42.95 -9.71 32.09
C ALA A 19 -43.25 -11.08 32.71
N VAL A 20 -42.20 -11.91 32.87
CA VAL A 20 -42.28 -13.10 33.73
C VAL A 20 -41.09 -13.03 34.73
N ALA A 21 -41.49 -13.18 35.95
CA ALA A 21 -40.72 -13.02 37.19
C ALA A 21 -39.76 -14.19 37.47
N ALA A 22 -38.75 -13.87 38.27
CA ALA A 22 -37.83 -14.77 38.93
C ALA A 22 -38.52 -15.66 39.98
N ALA A 23 -38.05 -16.90 40.12
CA ALA A 23 -38.28 -17.70 41.29
C ALA A 23 -37.01 -18.47 41.68
N THR A 24 -36.47 -18.08 42.81
CA THR A 24 -35.48 -18.76 43.65
C THR A 24 -36.12 -19.95 44.36
N THR A 25 -35.44 -21.10 44.40
CA THR A 25 -35.60 -22.05 45.49
C THR A 25 -34.28 -22.80 45.76
N GLN A 26 -33.86 -22.70 47.01
CA GLN A 26 -32.85 -23.51 47.69
C GLN A 26 -33.42 -24.90 48.05
N GLY A 27 -32.53 -25.90 48.19
CA GLY A 27 -32.84 -27.12 48.94
C GLY A 27 -31.94 -28.31 48.65
N ALA A 28 -30.91 -28.48 49.45
CA ALA A 28 -30.48 -29.62 50.31
C ALA A 28 -30.20 -31.01 49.68
N ALA A 29 -28.98 -31.37 49.79
CA ALA A 29 -28.19 -32.51 50.26
C ALA A 29 -28.81 -33.91 50.44
N GLN A 30 -28.01 -34.89 50.08
CA GLN A 30 -27.67 -36.26 50.60
C GLN A 30 -27.64 -37.23 49.40
N GLY A 31 -26.59 -37.98 49.08
CA GLY A 31 -25.76 -38.82 49.86
C GLY A 31 -25.66 -40.18 49.14
N ALA A 32 -24.47 -40.71 49.06
CA ALA A 32 -24.13 -42.15 49.01
C ALA A 32 -23.41 -42.69 47.76
N THR A 33 -22.17 -43.03 48.00
CA THR A 33 -21.39 -44.31 47.77
C THR A 33 -20.92 -44.65 46.35
N ALA A 34 -19.63 -44.49 46.14
CA ALA A 34 -18.59 -45.52 45.95
C ALA A 34 -18.76 -46.52 44.79
N GLY A 35 -17.85 -46.42 43.85
CA GLY A 35 -17.58 -47.39 42.80
C GLY A 35 -16.23 -47.13 42.17
N THR A 36 -15.17 -47.68 42.74
CA THR A 36 -13.80 -47.72 42.26
C THR A 36 -13.71 -48.57 41.00
N LEU A 37 -13.18 -47.96 39.89
CA LEU A 37 -12.59 -48.71 38.78
C LEU A 37 -11.24 -48.08 38.44
N THR A 38 -10.21 -48.86 38.72
CA THR A 38 -8.80 -48.65 38.43
C THR A 38 -8.53 -48.58 36.92
N ALA A 39 -7.92 -47.50 36.46
CA ALA A 39 -7.29 -47.42 35.14
C ALA A 39 -5.77 -47.38 35.31
N ALA A 40 -5.08 -48.25 34.59
CA ALA A 40 -3.64 -48.40 34.56
C ALA A 40 -2.93 -47.21 33.94
N PRO A 41 -1.65 -46.92 34.30
CA PRO A 41 -0.93 -45.76 33.82
C PRO A 41 -0.33 -45.96 32.40
N ALA A 42 -0.45 -44.94 31.56
CA ALA A 42 0.20 -44.87 30.27
C ALA A 42 1.70 -44.55 30.44
N ALA A 43 2.52 -45.27 29.69
CA ALA A 43 3.97 -45.19 29.69
C ALA A 43 4.50 -43.85 29.16
N SER A 44 5.48 -43.29 29.87
CA SER A 44 6.30 -42.14 29.41
C SER A 44 7.27 -42.55 28.31
N PRO A 45 7.55 -41.71 27.30
CA PRO A 45 8.65 -41.95 26.38
C PRO A 45 9.99 -41.55 26.98
N ALA A 46 11.03 -42.33 26.63
CA ALA A 46 12.39 -42.24 27.11
C ALA A 46 13.11 -40.95 26.62
N PRO A 47 14.16 -40.47 27.33
CA PRO A 47 14.89 -39.26 26.98
C PRO A 47 15.92 -39.49 25.87
N VAL A 48 16.04 -38.51 24.98
CA VAL A 48 17.07 -38.40 23.93
C VAL A 48 18.37 -37.88 24.58
N PRO A 49 19.56 -38.38 24.23
CA PRO A 49 20.81 -37.96 24.84
C PRO A 49 21.27 -36.60 24.33
N SER A 50 21.68 -35.75 25.27
CA SER A 50 22.30 -34.44 25.04
C SER A 50 23.73 -34.60 24.49
N ALA A 51 24.02 -33.94 23.36
CA ALA A 51 25.38 -33.71 22.91
C ALA A 51 25.95 -32.46 23.61
N GLY A 52 27.10 -32.66 24.26
CA GLY A 52 27.83 -31.59 24.95
C GLY A 52 28.59 -30.68 24.00
N PRO A 53 29.14 -29.54 24.51
CA PRO A 53 29.61 -28.42 23.70
C PRO A 53 31.06 -28.63 23.23
N ALA A 54 31.32 -28.30 21.96
CA ALA A 54 32.66 -28.13 21.42
C ALA A 54 33.03 -26.63 21.47
N GLY A 55 34.15 -26.35 22.08
CA GLY A 55 34.69 -25.01 22.27
C GLY A 55 35.35 -24.42 21.01
N PRO A 56 35.83 -23.18 21.07
CA PRO A 56 36.11 -22.36 19.90
C PRO A 56 37.52 -22.50 19.37
N ALA A 57 37.68 -22.50 18.05
CA ALA A 57 38.96 -22.27 17.40
C ALA A 57 38.87 -20.99 16.55
N ALA A 58 39.64 -20.00 16.99
CA ALA A 58 39.94 -18.78 16.25
C ALA A 58 40.93 -19.08 15.13
N ALA A 59 40.72 -18.54 13.93
CA ALA A 59 41.78 -18.33 12.95
C ALA A 59 41.57 -17.02 12.19
N ALA A 60 42.63 -16.29 12.16
CA ALA A 60 42.78 -14.92 11.78
C ALA A 60 42.77 -14.70 10.24
N VAL A 61 42.42 -13.47 9.92
CA VAL A 61 42.52 -12.77 8.64
C VAL A 61 43.96 -12.52 8.23
N ALA A 62 44.25 -12.64 6.94
CA ALA A 62 45.31 -11.85 6.29
C ALA A 62 44.92 -11.53 4.85
N ALA A 63 44.82 -10.23 4.59
CA ALA A 63 44.77 -9.64 3.25
C ALA A 63 46.18 -9.59 2.65
N VAL A 64 46.32 -9.91 1.38
CA VAL A 64 47.47 -9.44 0.57
C VAL A 64 46.98 -9.17 -0.86
N ALA A 65 47.20 -7.91 -1.25
CA ALA A 65 47.19 -7.47 -2.64
C ALA A 65 48.53 -7.82 -3.31
N GLY A 66 48.51 -8.15 -4.59
CA GLY A 66 49.75 -8.33 -5.35
C GLY A 66 49.47 -8.65 -6.81
N ALA A 67 49.62 -7.63 -7.66
CA ALA A 67 49.68 -7.77 -9.11
C ALA A 67 51.07 -8.28 -9.53
N THR A 68 51.14 -9.21 -10.49
CA THR A 68 52.29 -9.31 -11.40
C THR A 68 51.88 -10.03 -12.69
N ALA A 69 52.20 -9.40 -13.81
CA ALA A 69 52.13 -9.90 -15.15
C ALA A 69 53.38 -10.77 -15.43
N VAL A 70 53.22 -11.87 -16.17
CA VAL A 70 54.35 -12.51 -16.90
C VAL A 70 53.85 -13.16 -18.21
N THR A 71 54.56 -12.87 -19.23
CA THR A 71 54.66 -13.16 -20.65
C THR A 71 54.62 -14.61 -21.09
N ALA A 72 54.28 -14.74 -22.35
CA ALA A 72 54.23 -15.84 -23.34
C ALA A 72 55.36 -16.86 -23.34
N ALA A 73 55.03 -18.09 -23.78
CA ALA A 73 55.85 -18.90 -24.69
C ALA A 73 55.07 -20.09 -25.25
N GLU A 74 54.96 -20.19 -26.58
CA GLU A 74 54.70 -21.44 -27.31
C GLU A 74 56.00 -22.26 -27.40
N PRO A 75 55.92 -23.61 -27.67
CA PRO A 75 56.12 -24.05 -29.07
C PRO A 75 55.41 -25.34 -29.54
N SER A 76 55.10 -25.33 -30.84
CA SER A 76 55.31 -26.29 -31.93
C SER A 76 55.08 -27.81 -31.77
N GLY A 77 54.31 -28.37 -32.72
CA GLY A 77 54.42 -29.80 -33.12
C GLY A 77 53.20 -30.38 -33.79
N ALA A 78 53.07 -30.23 -35.10
CA ALA A 78 52.27 -31.14 -35.96
C ALA A 78 53.15 -32.36 -36.32
N PRO A 79 52.60 -33.50 -36.83
CA PRO A 79 52.02 -33.55 -38.15
C PRO A 79 50.95 -34.66 -38.38
N GLY A 80 50.31 -34.67 -39.57
CA GLY A 80 49.80 -35.89 -40.17
C GLY A 80 48.44 -35.81 -40.86
N ALA A 81 48.48 -35.54 -42.12
CA ALA A 81 47.38 -35.47 -43.07
C ALA A 81 46.86 -36.84 -43.50
N ALA A 82 45.63 -36.91 -43.96
CA ALA A 82 45.24 -37.29 -45.32
C ALA A 82 43.74 -37.38 -45.50
N PRO A 83 43.22 -37.16 -46.70
CA PRO A 83 41.84 -36.83 -46.99
C PRO A 83 40.97 -37.99 -47.44
N VAL A 84 39.65 -37.89 -47.26
CA VAL A 84 38.70 -38.77 -47.96
C VAL A 84 37.64 -37.98 -48.69
N ALA A 85 37.44 -38.40 -49.90
CA ALA A 85 36.68 -37.91 -51.02
C ALA A 85 35.27 -37.32 -50.81
N ALA A 86 35.01 -36.42 -51.75
CA ALA A 86 33.72 -35.84 -52.08
C ALA A 86 32.84 -36.76 -52.89
N VAL A 87 31.52 -36.69 -52.67
CA VAL A 87 30.50 -37.18 -53.64
C VAL A 87 29.48 -36.00 -53.80
N PRO A 88 29.07 -35.68 -55.03
CA PRO A 88 28.34 -34.48 -55.37
C PRO A 88 26.84 -34.71 -55.49
N GLY A 89 26.12 -33.63 -55.29
CA GLY A 89 24.83 -33.36 -55.95
C GLY A 89 23.60 -33.22 -55.06
N THR A 90 23.12 -32.01 -54.87
CA THR A 90 21.90 -31.47 -55.50
C THR A 90 21.65 -30.05 -55.03
N THR A 91 21.60 -29.19 -56.00
CA THR A 91 21.24 -27.76 -55.88
C THR A 91 19.80 -27.59 -55.40
N ARG A 92 19.65 -26.84 -54.34
CA ARG A 92 18.39 -26.16 -54.01
C ARG A 92 18.70 -24.73 -53.54
N THR A 93 18.34 -23.77 -54.34
CA THR A 93 18.40 -22.33 -54.13
C THR A 93 17.69 -21.96 -52.85
N ALA A 94 18.43 -21.49 -51.84
CA ALA A 94 17.91 -20.79 -50.67
C ALA A 94 18.17 -19.29 -50.85
N GLY A 95 17.11 -18.53 -50.95
CA GLY A 95 17.16 -17.07 -51.01
C GLY A 95 17.64 -16.52 -49.68
N THR A 96 18.75 -15.82 -49.74
CA THR A 96 19.36 -15.14 -48.60
C THR A 96 18.62 -13.83 -48.36
N VAL A 97 17.77 -13.79 -47.31
CA VAL A 97 17.32 -12.51 -46.74
C VAL A 97 18.40 -12.06 -45.74
N ARG A 98 19.27 -11.17 -46.22
CA ARG A 98 20.20 -10.45 -45.35
C ARG A 98 19.38 -9.35 -44.62
N THR A 99 19.00 -9.61 -43.36
CA THR A 99 18.63 -8.54 -42.46
C THR A 99 19.90 -7.94 -41.87
N ALA A 100 20.23 -6.74 -42.33
CA ALA A 100 21.34 -5.98 -41.80
C ALA A 100 20.99 -5.54 -40.34
N LEU A 101 21.70 -6.10 -39.37
CA LEU A 101 21.75 -5.51 -38.02
C LEU A 101 22.55 -4.21 -38.15
N ALA A 102 21.90 -3.09 -37.96
CA ALA A 102 22.58 -1.83 -37.70
C ALA A 102 23.26 -1.88 -36.33
N PRO A 103 24.47 -1.30 -36.17
CA PRO A 103 25.14 -1.28 -34.88
C PRO A 103 24.37 -0.41 -33.90
N ALA A 104 24.17 -0.91 -32.69
CA ALA A 104 23.58 -0.17 -31.57
C ALA A 104 24.39 1.11 -31.29
N ALA A 105 23.73 2.23 -31.28
CA ALA A 105 24.30 3.48 -30.83
C ALA A 105 24.69 3.38 -29.35
N PRO A 106 25.80 4.02 -28.91
CA PRO A 106 26.20 4.00 -27.51
C PRO A 106 25.15 4.70 -26.63
N ALA A 107 24.87 4.11 -25.47
CA ALA A 107 23.99 4.67 -24.46
C ALA A 107 24.41 6.11 -24.14
N SER A 108 23.50 7.04 -24.39
CA SER A 108 23.64 8.44 -24.01
C SER A 108 23.74 8.51 -22.50
N ALA A 109 24.84 9.08 -22.00
CA ALA A 109 25.04 9.39 -20.60
C ALA A 109 23.89 10.32 -20.14
N ALA A 110 23.29 9.95 -19.00
CA ALA A 110 22.26 10.76 -18.36
C ALA A 110 22.82 12.16 -18.08
N ALA A 111 22.14 13.17 -18.62
CA ALA A 111 22.41 14.57 -18.33
C ALA A 111 22.18 14.83 -16.82
N PRO A 112 22.99 15.67 -16.18
CA PRO A 112 22.75 16.07 -14.81
C PRO A 112 21.41 16.83 -14.70
N PRO A 113 20.73 16.81 -13.55
CA PRO A 113 19.47 17.50 -13.39
C PRO A 113 19.66 19.00 -13.61
N THR A 114 18.92 19.53 -14.57
CA THR A 114 18.87 20.97 -14.88
C THR A 114 18.44 21.70 -13.61
N ALA A 115 19.21 22.69 -13.19
CA ALA A 115 18.87 23.59 -12.11
C ALA A 115 17.49 24.20 -12.35
N ALA A 116 16.65 24.17 -11.32
CA ALA A 116 15.31 24.76 -11.36
C ALA A 116 15.41 26.24 -11.77
N ALA A 117 14.65 26.60 -12.79
CA ALA A 117 14.48 27.99 -13.18
C ALA A 117 13.85 28.79 -12.03
N PRO A 118 14.23 30.06 -11.83
CA PRO A 118 13.68 30.88 -10.77
C PRO A 118 12.17 31.09 -11.01
N HIS A 119 11.37 30.82 -9.98
CA HIS A 119 9.93 31.04 -9.99
C HIS A 119 9.61 32.50 -10.32
N ALA A 120 8.73 32.68 -11.30
CA ALA A 120 8.11 33.97 -11.58
C ALA A 120 7.31 34.42 -10.33
N PRO A 121 7.31 35.72 -10.02
CA PRO A 121 6.56 36.24 -8.89
C PRO A 121 5.06 35.99 -9.09
N ALA A 122 4.41 35.50 -8.04
CA ALA A 122 2.98 35.28 -8.01
C ALA A 122 2.21 36.56 -8.33
N VAL A 123 1.34 36.51 -9.32
CA VAL A 123 0.36 37.56 -9.61
C VAL A 123 -0.64 37.57 -8.43
N PRO A 124 -0.91 38.71 -7.80
CA PRO A 124 -1.92 38.77 -6.74
C PRO A 124 -3.31 38.64 -7.36
N ASP A 125 -4.02 37.56 -7.02
CA ASP A 125 -5.45 37.41 -7.32
C ASP A 125 -6.25 38.45 -6.51
N SER A 126 -6.64 39.53 -7.18
CA SER A 126 -7.56 40.53 -6.67
C SER A 126 -9.01 40.09 -6.93
N GLU A 127 -9.53 39.17 -6.14
CA GLU A 127 -10.97 39.03 -5.94
C GLU A 127 -11.22 38.73 -4.46
N GLY A 128 -12.02 39.60 -3.83
CA GLY A 128 -12.30 39.66 -2.39
C GLY A 128 -12.90 38.38 -1.81
N GLN A 129 -12.06 37.42 -1.51
CA GLN A 129 -12.36 36.35 -0.59
C GLN A 129 -11.52 36.60 0.67
N SER A 130 -12.20 36.93 1.77
CA SER A 130 -11.58 36.88 3.11
C SER A 130 -10.84 35.56 3.24
N GLY A 131 -9.51 35.61 3.45
CA GLY A 131 -8.66 34.41 3.58
C GLY A 131 -9.21 33.44 4.63
N PRO A 132 -8.83 32.17 4.56
CA PRO A 132 -9.40 31.08 5.41
C PRO A 132 -9.27 31.32 6.93
N THR A 133 -8.53 32.34 7.35
CA THR A 133 -8.23 32.65 8.76
C THR A 133 -8.95 33.87 9.30
N ALA A 134 -9.71 34.62 8.49
CA ALA A 134 -10.51 35.74 8.98
C ALA A 134 -11.57 35.31 10.03
N ALA A 135 -11.88 34.02 10.11
CA ALA A 135 -12.93 33.49 10.98
C ALA A 135 -12.51 33.24 12.45
N LEU A 136 -11.20 33.13 12.76
CA LEU A 136 -10.73 32.74 14.12
C LEU A 136 -9.42 33.45 14.50
N PRO A 137 -9.48 34.74 14.98
CA PRO A 137 -8.28 35.46 15.45
C PRO A 137 -7.55 34.67 16.54
N GLY A 138 -6.22 34.54 16.44
CA GLY A 138 -5.38 33.86 17.42
C GLY A 138 -5.33 32.35 17.34
N LEU A 139 -6.22 31.68 16.57
CA LEU A 139 -6.22 30.23 16.42
C LEU A 139 -4.91 29.67 15.85
N PRO A 140 -4.27 30.25 14.81
CA PRO A 140 -3.02 29.71 14.27
C PRO A 140 -1.89 29.67 15.30
N GLN A 141 -1.74 30.71 16.12
CA GLN A 141 -0.76 30.73 17.20
C GLN A 141 -1.05 29.70 18.27
N ALA A 142 -2.33 29.59 18.68
CA ALA A 142 -2.75 28.60 19.65
C ALA A 142 -2.48 27.17 19.16
N LEU A 143 -2.81 26.86 17.90
CA LEU A 143 -2.54 25.57 17.27
C LEU A 143 -1.02 25.28 17.24
N THR A 144 -0.20 26.22 16.79
CA THR A 144 1.25 26.02 16.70
C THR A 144 1.87 25.82 18.08
N THR A 145 1.49 26.63 19.06
CA THR A 145 2.01 26.54 20.43
C THR A 145 1.61 25.22 21.07
N ARG A 146 0.32 24.87 21.00
CA ARG A 146 -0.18 23.64 21.61
C ARG A 146 0.33 22.38 20.93
N ALA A 147 0.50 22.37 19.59
CA ALA A 147 1.09 21.26 18.85
C ALA A 147 2.53 20.95 19.33
N ARG A 148 3.34 21.97 19.63
CA ARG A 148 4.68 21.78 20.20
C ARG A 148 4.62 21.08 21.57
N THR A 149 3.66 21.43 22.41
CA THR A 149 3.47 20.77 23.71
C THR A 149 3.05 19.32 23.56
N LEU A 150 2.18 19.00 22.59
CA LEU A 150 1.66 17.66 22.34
C LEU A 150 2.64 16.75 21.57
N ALA A 151 3.62 17.31 20.86
CA ALA A 151 4.52 16.55 20.01
C ALA A 151 5.23 15.40 20.74
N GLY A 152 5.60 15.62 22.03
CA GLY A 152 6.22 14.57 22.85
C GLY A 152 5.27 13.40 23.16
N ALA A 153 3.98 13.66 23.35
CA ALA A 153 2.96 12.62 23.55
C ALA A 153 2.71 11.86 22.24
N VAL A 154 2.57 12.57 21.11
CA VAL A 154 2.38 11.97 19.79
C VAL A 154 3.59 11.13 19.40
N ARG A 155 4.82 11.58 19.69
CA ARG A 155 6.04 10.79 19.48
C ARG A 155 5.99 9.46 20.24
N ARG A 156 5.62 9.48 21.54
CA ARG A 156 5.45 8.24 22.30
C ARG A 156 4.37 7.36 21.68
N ARG A 157 3.25 7.95 21.28
CA ARG A 157 2.16 7.23 20.62
C ARG A 157 2.61 6.55 19.33
N CYS A 158 3.41 7.23 18.48
CA CYS A 158 4.04 6.60 17.30
C CYS A 158 4.87 5.37 17.69
N ALA A 159 5.69 5.51 18.73
CA ALA A 159 6.54 4.41 19.20
C ALA A 159 5.72 3.23 19.74
N ASP A 160 4.65 3.51 20.49
CA ASP A 160 3.80 2.48 21.08
C ASP A 160 3.02 1.71 19.99
N LEU A 161 2.46 2.41 19.00
CA LEU A 161 1.81 1.78 17.86
C LEU A 161 2.80 0.94 17.04
N ALA A 162 4.04 1.41 16.85
CA ALA A 162 5.06 0.66 16.12
C ALA A 162 5.53 -0.60 16.86
N ARG A 163 5.41 -0.66 18.19
CA ARG A 163 5.71 -1.86 19.00
C ARG A 163 4.64 -2.94 18.90
N ILE A 164 3.48 -2.64 18.33
CA ILE A 164 2.45 -3.64 18.03
C ILE A 164 2.67 -4.09 16.59
N GLU A 165 3.20 -5.30 16.40
CA GLU A 165 3.39 -5.86 15.07
C GLU A 165 2.04 -6.09 14.37
N SER A 166 1.94 -5.72 13.10
CA SER A 166 0.71 -5.81 12.33
C SER A 166 0.97 -6.23 10.88
N PRO A 167 1.56 -7.42 10.65
CA PRO A 167 1.79 -7.90 9.28
C PRO A 167 0.48 -8.11 8.54
N SER A 168 0.43 -7.73 7.27
CA SER A 168 -0.75 -7.98 6.41
C SER A 168 -1.13 -9.45 6.41
N GLY A 169 -2.41 -9.74 6.68
CA GLY A 169 -2.96 -11.09 6.72
C GLY A 169 -2.84 -11.81 8.08
N ASP A 170 -2.21 -11.21 9.09
CA ASP A 170 -2.18 -11.74 10.46
C ASP A 170 -3.33 -11.14 11.28
N ALA A 171 -4.53 -11.69 11.10
CA ALA A 171 -5.74 -11.15 11.71
C ALA A 171 -5.62 -10.94 13.23
N PRO A 172 -5.09 -11.86 14.05
CA PRO A 172 -4.96 -11.64 15.50
C PRO A 172 -4.12 -10.40 15.86
N ARG A 173 -3.02 -10.13 15.12
CA ARG A 173 -2.17 -8.96 15.37
C ARG A 173 -2.79 -7.68 14.86
N LEU A 174 -3.43 -7.74 13.72
CA LEU A 174 -4.18 -6.61 13.16
C LEU A 174 -5.34 -6.22 14.06
N ASP A 175 -6.09 -7.19 14.61
CA ASP A 175 -7.20 -6.93 15.53
C ASP A 175 -6.73 -6.33 16.86
N ALA A 176 -5.56 -6.73 17.35
CA ALA A 176 -4.95 -6.13 18.53
C ALA A 176 -4.58 -4.65 18.30
N LEU A 177 -4.01 -4.32 17.13
CA LEU A 177 -3.72 -2.94 16.79
C LEU A 177 -5.01 -2.13 16.53
N ALA A 178 -6.02 -2.75 15.89
CA ALA A 178 -7.32 -2.11 15.69
C ALA A 178 -8.01 -1.74 17.01
N GLU A 179 -7.91 -2.58 18.05
CA GLU A 179 -8.44 -2.28 19.39
C GLU A 179 -7.68 -1.11 20.02
N GLU A 180 -6.34 -1.10 19.94
CA GLU A 180 -5.50 -0.03 20.47
C GLU A 180 -5.78 1.31 19.79
N LEU A 181 -5.93 1.31 18.46
CA LEU A 181 -6.33 2.49 17.69
C LEU A 181 -7.75 2.95 18.06
N SER A 182 -8.67 2.00 18.21
CA SER A 182 -10.04 2.29 18.63
C SER A 182 -10.10 2.98 19.99
N ALA A 183 -9.31 2.52 20.96
CA ALA A 183 -9.23 3.13 22.29
C ALA A 183 -8.67 4.56 22.22
N GLY A 184 -7.54 4.75 21.49
CA GLY A 184 -6.91 6.07 21.32
C GLY A 184 -7.84 7.08 20.65
N PHE A 185 -8.49 6.71 19.57
CA PHE A 185 -9.39 7.61 18.86
C PHE A 185 -10.70 7.88 19.62
N ARG A 186 -11.26 6.91 20.37
CA ARG A 186 -12.40 7.17 21.26
C ARG A 186 -12.06 8.23 22.31
N ALA A 187 -10.84 8.23 22.82
CA ALA A 187 -10.39 9.25 23.79
C ALA A 187 -10.35 10.66 23.18
N THR A 188 -10.31 10.80 21.85
CA THR A 188 -10.43 12.09 21.14
C THR A 188 -11.87 12.46 20.75
N GLY A 189 -12.86 11.68 21.18
CA GLY A 189 -14.28 11.95 20.92
C GLY A 189 -14.82 11.28 19.64
N ALA A 190 -14.12 10.32 19.05
CA ALA A 190 -14.61 9.57 17.90
C ALA A 190 -15.66 8.52 18.31
N THR A 191 -16.70 8.37 17.50
CA THR A 191 -17.42 7.10 17.42
C THR A 191 -16.61 6.14 16.56
N VAL A 192 -16.51 4.87 17.00
CA VAL A 192 -15.69 3.86 16.32
C VAL A 192 -16.55 2.64 16.00
N GLN A 193 -16.55 2.26 14.74
CA GLN A 193 -17.14 1.02 14.25
C GLN A 193 -16.01 0.13 13.72
N ARG A 194 -15.97 -1.12 14.18
CA ARG A 194 -15.11 -2.16 13.61
C ARG A 194 -15.88 -2.89 12.52
N GLU A 195 -15.24 -3.06 11.38
CA GLU A 195 -15.77 -3.78 10.22
C GLU A 195 -14.92 -5.05 10.03
N PRO A 196 -15.45 -6.24 10.31
CA PRO A 196 -14.69 -7.48 10.14
C PRO A 196 -14.21 -7.67 8.70
N GLY A 197 -12.92 -7.98 8.53
CA GLY A 197 -12.30 -8.30 7.26
C GLY A 197 -11.61 -9.66 7.31
N PRO A 198 -11.37 -10.30 6.16
CA PRO A 198 -10.74 -11.63 6.11
C PRO A 198 -9.28 -11.62 6.59
N ALA A 199 -8.63 -10.45 6.55
CA ALA A 199 -7.24 -10.27 6.98
C ALA A 199 -7.11 -9.65 8.37
N GLY A 200 -8.20 -9.24 9.00
CA GLY A 200 -8.30 -8.50 10.25
C GLY A 200 -9.28 -7.34 10.11
N ASP A 201 -9.73 -6.79 11.24
CA ASP A 201 -10.76 -5.75 11.25
C ASP A 201 -10.27 -4.44 10.63
N HIS A 202 -11.12 -3.85 9.79
CA HIS A 202 -11.03 -2.45 9.40
C HIS A 202 -11.72 -1.55 10.42
N LEU A 203 -11.42 -0.26 10.41
CA LEU A 203 -12.05 0.71 11.29
C LEU A 203 -12.75 1.81 10.47
N VAL A 204 -13.95 2.18 10.90
CA VAL A 204 -14.63 3.41 10.48
C VAL A 204 -14.85 4.28 11.72
N LEU A 205 -14.29 5.47 11.70
CA LEU A 205 -14.36 6.41 12.80
C LEU A 205 -15.03 7.69 12.34
N GLN A 206 -15.78 8.34 13.24
CA GLN A 206 -16.44 9.59 12.94
C GLN A 206 -16.33 10.57 14.10
N TRP A 207 -16.02 11.82 13.79
CA TRP A 207 -16.14 12.97 14.66
C TRP A 207 -17.18 13.93 14.07
N ASP A 208 -18.17 14.29 14.86
CA ASP A 208 -19.21 15.20 14.42
C ASP A 208 -18.67 16.61 14.30
N GLY A 209 -18.99 17.28 13.21
CA GLY A 209 -18.61 18.64 12.94
C GLY A 209 -19.43 19.67 13.72
N ARG A 210 -19.04 20.95 13.66
CA ARG A 210 -19.86 22.07 14.11
C ARG A 210 -21.05 22.30 13.17
N ASP A 211 -20.88 21.96 11.88
CA ASP A 211 -21.92 21.99 10.86
C ASP A 211 -22.03 20.60 10.20
N GLU A 212 -23.00 19.83 10.67
CA GLU A 212 -23.26 18.47 10.22
C GLU A 212 -24.05 18.42 8.90
N SER A 213 -24.57 19.57 8.44
CA SER A 213 -25.27 19.67 7.15
C SER A 213 -24.31 19.65 5.96
N LEU A 214 -23.02 19.92 6.19
CA LEU A 214 -22.00 19.94 5.16
C LEU A 214 -21.57 18.51 4.76
N PRO A 215 -21.20 18.31 3.49
CA PRO A 215 -20.50 17.09 3.06
C PRO A 215 -19.28 16.83 3.93
N HIS A 216 -19.09 15.58 4.37
CA HIS A 216 -18.01 15.24 5.31
C HIS A 216 -16.62 15.30 4.65
N LEU A 217 -15.58 15.43 5.46
CA LEU A 217 -14.20 15.21 5.09
C LEU A 217 -13.86 13.74 5.34
N LEU A 218 -13.41 13.04 4.30
CA LEU A 218 -12.94 11.67 4.44
C LEU A 218 -11.42 11.65 4.62
N VAL A 219 -10.95 10.92 5.61
CA VAL A 219 -9.54 10.59 5.82
C VAL A 219 -9.36 9.10 5.57
N VAL A 220 -8.29 8.71 4.90
CA VAL A 220 -7.97 7.30 4.63
C VAL A 220 -6.58 6.95 5.13
N GLY A 221 -6.45 5.77 5.70
CA GLY A 221 -5.20 5.21 6.17
C GLY A 221 -5.29 3.71 6.35
N HIS A 222 -4.19 3.09 6.77
CA HIS A 222 -4.10 1.66 7.04
C HIS A 222 -3.32 1.39 8.32
N HIS A 223 -3.45 0.17 8.85
CA HIS A 223 -2.73 -0.24 10.04
C HIS A 223 -1.93 -1.55 9.86
N ASP A 224 -2.04 -2.19 8.70
CA ASP A 224 -1.16 -3.28 8.31
C ASP A 224 0.23 -2.76 7.89
N THR A 225 1.21 -3.65 7.87
CA THR A 225 2.58 -3.37 7.43
C THR A 225 3.14 -4.53 6.62
N VAL A 226 4.15 -4.25 5.77
CA VAL A 226 4.89 -5.29 5.03
C VAL A 226 5.78 -6.18 5.92
N TRP A 227 5.97 -5.80 7.18
CA TRP A 227 6.92 -6.43 8.07
C TRP A 227 6.38 -7.73 8.64
N PRO A 228 7.19 -8.81 8.66
CA PRO A 228 6.76 -10.08 9.22
C PRO A 228 6.64 -10.02 10.76
N ALA A 229 5.85 -10.91 11.32
CA ALA A 229 5.79 -11.11 12.76
C ALA A 229 7.17 -11.51 13.34
N GLY A 230 7.49 -10.98 14.51
CA GLY A 230 8.79 -11.19 15.17
C GLY A 230 9.87 -10.22 14.75
N ILE A 231 9.60 -9.30 13.82
CA ILE A 231 10.61 -8.32 13.32
C ILE A 231 11.19 -7.45 14.43
N LEU A 232 10.42 -7.15 15.47
CA LEU A 232 10.86 -6.32 16.59
C LEU A 232 11.98 -6.94 17.43
N ALA A 233 12.19 -8.24 17.36
CA ALA A 233 13.31 -8.91 18.02
C ALA A 233 14.66 -8.52 17.37
N ASP A 234 14.68 -8.38 16.06
CA ASP A 234 15.86 -8.03 15.27
C ASP A 234 16.00 -6.53 15.02
N TRP A 235 14.88 -5.82 15.04
CA TRP A 235 14.82 -4.40 14.74
C TRP A 235 13.79 -3.68 15.64
N PRO A 236 14.20 -3.41 16.90
CA PRO A 236 13.33 -2.73 17.86
C PRO A 236 13.10 -1.27 17.51
N VAL A 237 11.97 -0.72 17.99
CA VAL A 237 11.70 0.71 17.89
C VAL A 237 12.74 1.48 18.71
N THR A 238 13.47 2.38 18.05
CA THR A 238 14.55 3.17 18.64
C THR A 238 14.43 4.65 18.31
N GLU A 239 14.89 5.48 19.24
CA GLU A 239 14.98 6.92 19.04
C GLU A 239 16.44 7.35 19.08
N ARG A 240 16.89 8.01 18.02
CA ARG A 240 18.26 8.49 17.89
C ARG A 240 18.34 9.71 16.97
N ASP A 241 19.15 10.68 17.33
CA ASP A 241 19.53 11.84 16.50
C ASP A 241 18.30 12.56 15.88
N GLY A 242 17.24 12.76 16.69
CA GLY A 242 16.03 13.44 16.25
C GLY A 242 15.11 12.60 15.34
N THR A 243 15.39 11.31 15.20
CA THR A 243 14.55 10.36 14.46
C THR A 243 13.99 9.28 15.37
N LEU A 244 12.79 8.77 15.04
CA LEU A 244 12.21 7.58 15.61
C LEU A 244 12.17 6.52 14.50
N SER A 245 12.87 5.39 14.70
CA SER A 245 12.98 4.29 13.75
C SER A 245 12.27 3.04 14.26
N GLY A 246 11.68 2.28 13.35
CA GLY A 246 11.03 1.03 13.66
C GLY A 246 10.02 0.62 12.58
N PRO A 247 9.50 -0.62 12.61
CA PRO A 247 8.60 -1.13 11.59
C PRO A 247 7.25 -0.38 11.60
N GLY A 248 6.88 0.18 10.43
CA GLY A 248 5.62 0.89 10.23
C GLY A 248 5.56 2.27 10.88
N VAL A 249 6.69 2.85 11.37
CA VAL A 249 6.67 4.20 11.97
C VAL A 249 6.34 5.28 10.96
N VAL A 250 6.81 5.16 9.71
CA VAL A 250 6.50 6.11 8.63
C VAL A 250 5.32 5.63 7.80
N ASP A 251 5.18 4.34 7.60
CA ASP A 251 4.15 3.72 6.76
C ASP A 251 3.28 2.73 7.56
N MET A 252 2.06 3.13 8.16
CA MET A 252 1.79 4.56 8.30
C MET A 252 1.32 4.92 9.71
N LYS A 253 1.81 4.17 10.77
CA LYS A 253 1.40 4.36 12.17
C LYS A 253 1.66 5.78 12.68
N GLY A 254 2.74 6.42 12.18
CA GLY A 254 3.03 7.83 12.47
C GLY A 254 1.94 8.77 11.97
N GLY A 255 1.35 8.50 10.80
CA GLY A 255 0.23 9.27 10.26
C GLY A 255 -1.03 9.16 11.13
N LEU A 256 -1.34 7.95 11.61
CA LEU A 256 -2.45 7.70 12.52
C LEU A 256 -2.27 8.45 13.86
N ALA A 257 -1.07 8.39 14.45
CA ALA A 257 -0.75 9.10 15.69
C ALA A 257 -0.81 10.63 15.53
N ILE A 258 -0.38 11.17 14.38
CA ILE A 258 -0.47 12.61 14.08
C ILE A 258 -1.94 13.04 13.98
N LEU A 259 -2.81 12.25 13.34
CA LEU A 259 -4.24 12.55 13.28
C LEU A 259 -4.89 12.50 14.66
N GLU A 260 -4.59 11.47 15.46
CA GLU A 260 -5.03 11.35 16.86
C GLU A 260 -4.62 12.60 17.66
N GLY A 261 -3.34 13.04 17.50
CA GLY A 261 -2.82 14.25 18.09
C GLY A 261 -3.51 15.55 17.61
N ALA A 262 -3.92 15.61 16.34
CA ALA A 262 -4.64 16.77 15.82
C ALA A 262 -6.04 16.90 16.41
N PHE A 263 -6.77 15.81 16.62
CA PHE A 263 -8.05 15.83 17.32
C PHE A 263 -7.90 16.14 18.81
N ALA A 264 -6.89 15.58 19.49
CA ALA A 264 -6.58 15.91 20.87
C ALA A 264 -6.26 17.41 21.02
N LEU A 265 -5.52 17.97 20.08
CA LEU A 265 -5.21 19.40 20.05
C LEU A 265 -6.47 20.26 19.91
N LEU A 266 -7.40 19.88 19.03
CA LEU A 266 -8.67 20.59 18.89
C LEU A 266 -9.49 20.53 20.18
N ALA A 267 -9.60 19.36 20.80
CA ALA A 267 -10.29 19.17 22.06
C ALA A 267 -9.69 20.02 23.18
N ASP A 268 -8.37 20.07 23.30
CA ASP A 268 -7.65 20.90 24.28
C ASP A 268 -7.91 22.41 24.11
N LEU A 269 -8.19 22.85 22.87
CA LEU A 269 -8.53 24.24 22.56
C LEU A 269 -10.05 24.51 22.60
N GLY A 270 -10.87 23.54 23.04
CA GLY A 270 -12.32 23.63 23.02
C GLY A 270 -12.90 23.76 21.61
N GLN A 271 -12.18 23.28 20.59
CA GLN A 271 -12.59 23.33 19.20
C GLN A 271 -13.13 21.98 18.73
N ARG A 272 -14.07 22.01 17.78
CA ARG A 272 -14.56 20.86 17.04
C ARG A 272 -14.21 21.02 15.56
N PRO A 273 -14.13 19.94 14.79
CA PRO A 273 -14.02 20.04 13.34
C PRO A 273 -15.12 20.93 12.74
N HIS A 274 -14.82 21.64 11.67
CA HIS A 274 -15.81 22.50 11.02
C HIS A 274 -16.98 21.68 10.44
N ARG A 275 -16.69 20.52 9.86
CA ARG A 275 -17.62 19.55 9.30
C ARG A 275 -17.37 18.18 9.88
N THR A 276 -18.31 17.27 9.74
CA THR A 276 -18.10 15.86 10.09
C THR A 276 -16.84 15.33 9.41
N VAL A 277 -15.99 14.64 10.16
CA VAL A 277 -14.80 13.95 9.66
C VAL A 277 -15.01 12.46 9.83
N ARG A 278 -14.75 11.72 8.76
CA ARG A 278 -14.70 10.25 8.79
C ARG A 278 -13.31 9.78 8.51
N LEU A 279 -12.84 8.81 9.27
CA LEU A 279 -11.58 8.11 9.02
C LEU A 279 -11.90 6.65 8.70
N VAL A 280 -11.33 6.16 7.61
CA VAL A 280 -11.28 4.73 7.29
C VAL A 280 -9.85 4.26 7.49
N VAL A 281 -9.66 3.23 8.31
CA VAL A 281 -8.36 2.56 8.48
C VAL A 281 -8.53 1.12 8.02
N VAL A 282 -7.87 0.76 6.93
CA VAL A 282 -7.94 -0.60 6.39
C VAL A 282 -6.83 -1.48 6.94
N SER A 283 -7.03 -2.80 6.90
CA SER A 283 -6.11 -3.82 7.43
C SER A 283 -5.35 -4.57 6.33
N ASP A 284 -5.45 -4.12 5.06
CA ASP A 284 -4.96 -4.84 3.89
C ASP A 284 -4.39 -3.93 2.78
N GLU A 285 -3.93 -2.72 3.13
CA GLU A 285 -3.40 -1.75 2.16
C GLU A 285 -2.17 -2.30 1.45
N GLU A 286 -1.23 -2.86 2.18
CA GLU A 286 0.07 -3.31 1.71
C GLU A 286 -0.01 -4.49 0.71
N VAL A 287 -1.14 -5.20 0.73
CA VAL A 287 -1.44 -6.26 -0.25
C VAL A 287 -2.40 -5.81 -1.36
N GLY A 288 -2.79 -4.52 -1.39
CA GLY A 288 -3.57 -3.90 -2.47
C GLY A 288 -5.03 -3.66 -2.14
N SER A 289 -5.42 -3.66 -0.88
CA SER A 289 -6.77 -3.42 -0.35
C SER A 289 -7.83 -4.30 -1.02
N PRO A 290 -7.67 -5.64 -1.05
CA PRO A 290 -8.64 -6.51 -1.70
C PRO A 290 -10.03 -6.41 -1.10
N ASP A 291 -10.14 -6.16 0.21
CA ASP A 291 -11.40 -5.96 0.93
C ASP A 291 -11.61 -4.51 1.36
N GLY A 292 -10.61 -3.87 1.96
CA GLY A 292 -10.67 -2.50 2.47
C GLY A 292 -11.09 -1.47 1.42
N ARG A 293 -10.76 -1.68 0.15
CA ARG A 293 -11.21 -0.83 -0.96
C ARG A 293 -12.72 -0.63 -1.01
N ARG A 294 -13.51 -1.68 -0.74
CA ARG A 294 -14.98 -1.59 -0.73
C ARG A 294 -15.47 -0.67 0.38
N LEU A 295 -14.78 -0.70 1.52
CA LEU A 295 -15.09 0.16 2.65
C LEU A 295 -14.79 1.63 2.31
N VAL A 296 -13.59 1.92 1.78
CA VAL A 296 -13.24 3.26 1.29
C VAL A 296 -14.29 3.73 0.28
N GLU A 297 -14.65 2.91 -0.70
CA GLU A 297 -15.63 3.24 -1.74
C GLU A 297 -17.00 3.60 -1.19
N ARG A 298 -17.49 2.88 -0.16
CA ARG A 298 -18.75 3.22 0.53
C ARG A 298 -18.69 4.60 1.16
N GLN A 299 -17.54 4.97 1.76
CA GLN A 299 -17.38 6.24 2.48
C GLN A 299 -17.10 7.44 1.55
N LEU A 300 -16.78 7.21 0.27
CA LEU A 300 -16.65 8.31 -0.71
C LEU A 300 -17.96 9.04 -0.99
N ARG A 301 -19.11 8.39 -0.76
CA ARG A 301 -20.42 9.01 -1.01
C ARG A 301 -20.67 10.14 -0.02
N GLY A 302 -20.88 11.36 -0.56
CA GLY A 302 -21.09 12.56 0.24
C GLY A 302 -19.80 13.17 0.82
N ALA A 303 -18.62 12.69 0.43
CA ALA A 303 -17.37 13.33 0.80
C ALA A 303 -17.14 14.63 0.00
N ALA A 304 -16.75 15.70 0.70
CA ALA A 304 -16.33 16.95 0.09
C ALA A 304 -14.90 16.88 -0.46
N ALA A 305 -14.03 16.19 0.27
CA ALA A 305 -12.62 15.99 -0.06
C ALA A 305 -12.11 14.73 0.64
N VAL A 306 -10.95 14.24 0.18
CA VAL A 306 -10.26 13.08 0.74
C VAL A 306 -8.82 13.43 1.09
N LEU A 307 -8.39 13.05 2.29
CA LEU A 307 -7.02 13.19 2.78
C LEU A 307 -6.42 11.81 3.03
N GLY A 308 -5.20 11.56 2.54
CA GLY A 308 -4.44 10.34 2.84
C GLY A 308 -3.41 10.58 3.94
N LEU A 309 -3.31 9.65 4.88
CA LEU A 309 -2.33 9.70 5.97
C LEU A 309 -1.01 9.01 5.63
N GLU A 310 -0.79 8.65 4.38
CA GLU A 310 0.49 8.16 3.89
C GLU A 310 1.64 9.14 4.19
N PRO A 311 2.90 8.69 4.25
CA PRO A 311 4.02 9.60 4.36
C PRO A 311 4.02 10.61 3.20
N PRO A 312 4.42 11.87 3.41
CA PRO A 312 4.64 12.82 2.32
C PRO A 312 5.87 12.44 1.47
N HIS A 313 6.23 13.29 0.51
CA HIS A 313 7.56 13.23 -0.08
C HIS A 313 8.64 13.49 1.01
N PRO A 314 9.90 13.03 0.83
CA PRO A 314 10.95 13.20 1.82
C PRO A 314 11.20 14.65 2.24
N ASP A 315 10.92 15.60 1.36
CA ASP A 315 10.99 17.06 1.60
C ASP A 315 9.74 17.63 2.29
N GLY A 316 8.76 16.79 2.62
CA GLY A 316 7.51 17.16 3.28
C GLY A 316 6.37 17.60 2.37
N ARG A 317 6.58 17.66 1.03
CA ARG A 317 5.53 18.01 0.07
C ARG A 317 4.42 16.95 0.05
N LEU A 318 3.16 17.40 -0.14
CA LEU A 318 2.01 16.52 -0.28
C LEU A 318 1.99 15.83 -1.65
N LYS A 319 1.26 14.72 -1.73
CA LYS A 319 1.05 13.98 -2.98
C LYS A 319 -0.25 14.48 -3.64
N THR A 320 -0.15 14.95 -4.89
CA THR A 320 -1.26 15.52 -5.67
C THR A 320 -1.74 14.61 -6.78
N ALA A 321 -0.99 13.55 -7.06
CA ALA A 321 -1.24 12.52 -8.04
C ALA A 321 -0.47 11.26 -7.66
N ARG A 322 -0.94 10.10 -8.09
CA ARG A 322 -0.26 8.81 -7.87
C ARG A 322 -0.39 7.94 -9.11
N ARG A 323 0.67 7.23 -9.47
CA ARG A 323 0.60 6.25 -10.56
C ARG A 323 -0.37 5.13 -10.19
N GLY A 324 -1.08 4.59 -11.20
CA GLY A 324 -1.82 3.35 -11.05
C GLY A 324 -0.86 2.18 -10.86
N SER A 325 -1.34 1.14 -10.18
CA SER A 325 -0.57 -0.08 -9.91
C SER A 325 -1.44 -1.29 -10.15
N THR A 326 -0.94 -2.25 -10.93
CA THR A 326 -1.64 -3.53 -11.11
C THR A 326 -0.63 -4.67 -11.03
N ARG A 327 -0.99 -5.72 -10.29
CA ARG A 327 -0.28 -7.00 -10.29
C ARG A 327 -1.07 -8.00 -11.11
N VAL A 328 -0.39 -8.67 -12.03
CA VAL A 328 -0.99 -9.68 -12.91
C VAL A 328 -0.18 -10.97 -12.81
N ARG A 329 -0.86 -12.08 -12.65
CA ARG A 329 -0.28 -13.42 -12.82
C ARG A 329 -0.54 -13.88 -14.24
N LEU A 330 0.52 -14.28 -14.93
CA LEU A 330 0.50 -14.95 -16.22
C LEU A 330 0.81 -16.42 -15.98
N THR A 331 -0.14 -17.32 -16.23
CA THR A 331 0.02 -18.76 -16.09
C THR A 331 -0.02 -19.41 -17.46
N VAL A 332 0.97 -20.25 -17.72
CA VAL A 332 1.04 -21.09 -18.92
C VAL A 332 0.90 -22.55 -18.52
N THR A 333 0.05 -23.28 -19.22
CA THR A 333 -0.09 -24.74 -19.13
C THR A 333 0.26 -25.36 -20.47
N GLY A 334 1.17 -26.32 -20.43
CA GLY A 334 1.60 -27.13 -21.57
C GLY A 334 1.29 -28.60 -21.34
N ARG A 335 2.17 -29.49 -21.83
CA ARG A 335 2.08 -30.94 -21.66
C ARG A 335 3.47 -31.49 -21.37
N GLU A 336 3.59 -32.24 -20.29
CA GLU A 336 4.83 -32.93 -19.93
C GLU A 336 5.11 -34.09 -20.88
N ALA A 337 6.39 -34.30 -21.14
CA ALA A 337 6.92 -35.46 -21.87
C ALA A 337 8.39 -35.69 -21.50
N HIS A 338 8.93 -36.86 -21.81
CA HIS A 338 10.37 -37.12 -21.66
C HIS A 338 11.16 -36.31 -22.67
N ALA A 339 12.03 -35.41 -22.23
CA ALA A 339 12.69 -34.43 -23.10
C ALA A 339 13.62 -35.06 -24.14
N GLY A 340 14.11 -36.29 -23.91
CA GLY A 340 14.97 -37.03 -24.88
C GLY A 340 14.22 -37.99 -25.78
N ASN A 341 13.22 -38.71 -25.26
CA ASN A 341 12.55 -39.77 -26.02
C ASN A 341 11.29 -39.28 -26.76
N ASP A 342 10.49 -38.45 -26.07
CA ASP A 342 9.14 -38.10 -26.51
C ASP A 342 8.95 -36.57 -26.57
N ALA A 343 10.02 -35.83 -26.83
CA ALA A 343 10.00 -34.36 -26.83
C ALA A 343 8.92 -33.76 -27.75
N ALA A 344 8.66 -34.42 -28.89
CA ALA A 344 7.64 -34.00 -29.87
C ALA A 344 6.20 -34.13 -29.35
N GLU A 345 5.95 -34.97 -28.35
CA GLU A 345 4.66 -35.12 -27.72
C GLU A 345 4.44 -34.09 -26.61
N GLY A 346 5.52 -33.44 -26.13
CA GLY A 346 5.49 -32.40 -25.12
C GLY A 346 5.07 -31.05 -25.69
N VAL A 347 4.59 -30.18 -24.78
CA VAL A 347 4.36 -28.75 -25.05
C VAL A 347 4.99 -27.96 -23.92
N SER A 348 6.12 -27.30 -24.19
CA SER A 348 6.89 -26.59 -23.16
C SER A 348 6.17 -25.33 -22.70
N ALA A 349 5.70 -25.34 -21.46
CA ALA A 349 5.13 -24.17 -20.84
C ALA A 349 6.18 -23.10 -20.52
N VAL A 350 7.43 -23.50 -20.28
CA VAL A 350 8.53 -22.55 -20.02
C VAL A 350 8.87 -21.77 -21.28
N ASP A 351 9.03 -22.44 -22.42
CA ASP A 351 9.34 -21.74 -23.67
C ASP A 351 8.17 -20.86 -24.12
N GLU A 352 6.94 -21.33 -23.94
CA GLU A 352 5.75 -20.50 -24.18
C GLU A 352 5.75 -19.26 -23.29
N LEU A 353 6.07 -19.40 -21.99
CA LEU A 353 6.13 -18.26 -21.07
C LEU A 353 7.20 -17.24 -21.48
N VAL A 354 8.36 -17.70 -21.93
CA VAL A 354 9.45 -16.82 -22.42
C VAL A 354 8.95 -16.00 -23.61
N ASP A 355 8.31 -16.63 -24.59
CA ASP A 355 7.78 -15.94 -25.77
C ASP A 355 6.64 -14.98 -25.40
N GLN A 356 5.76 -15.38 -24.47
CA GLN A 356 4.71 -14.51 -23.95
C GLN A 356 5.29 -13.27 -23.24
N LEU A 357 6.36 -13.41 -22.46
CA LEU A 357 7.01 -12.27 -21.81
C LEU A 357 7.64 -11.30 -22.81
N VAL A 358 8.18 -11.80 -23.91
CA VAL A 358 8.68 -10.98 -25.03
C VAL A 358 7.51 -10.23 -25.69
N ALA A 359 6.41 -10.93 -25.99
CA ALA A 359 5.21 -10.34 -26.57
C ALA A 359 4.59 -9.25 -25.64
N VAL A 360 4.49 -9.55 -24.35
CA VAL A 360 3.96 -8.61 -23.34
C VAL A 360 4.76 -7.30 -23.29
N ARG A 361 6.10 -7.36 -23.36
CA ARG A 361 6.93 -6.14 -23.42
C ARG A 361 6.55 -5.25 -24.60
N GLY A 362 6.25 -5.81 -25.76
CA GLY A 362 5.77 -5.05 -26.92
C GLY A 362 4.37 -4.47 -26.71
N LEU A 363 3.45 -5.25 -26.12
CA LEU A 363 2.05 -4.85 -25.89
C LEU A 363 1.88 -3.76 -24.84
N VAL A 364 2.80 -3.67 -23.85
CA VAL A 364 2.75 -2.69 -22.77
C VAL A 364 3.64 -1.47 -23.01
N SER A 365 4.27 -1.36 -24.18
CA SER A 365 5.07 -0.18 -24.58
C SER A 365 4.20 1.04 -24.87
N LEU A 366 3.29 1.35 -23.95
CA LEU A 366 2.45 2.56 -24.01
C LEU A 366 3.11 3.70 -23.20
N PRO A 367 3.04 4.95 -23.67
CA PRO A 367 3.54 6.09 -22.91
C PRO A 367 3.00 6.10 -21.48
N GLY A 368 3.88 6.24 -20.50
CA GLY A 368 3.49 6.27 -19.08
C GLY A 368 3.15 4.90 -18.48
N THR A 369 3.48 3.79 -19.15
CA THR A 369 3.36 2.42 -18.62
C THR A 369 4.75 1.87 -18.33
N GLU A 370 4.91 1.28 -17.14
CA GLU A 370 6.12 0.55 -16.74
C GLU A 370 5.76 -0.89 -16.40
N LEU A 371 6.61 -1.83 -16.82
CA LEU A 371 6.48 -3.26 -16.56
C LEU A 371 7.70 -3.78 -15.83
N ASN A 372 7.45 -4.50 -14.75
CA ASN A 372 8.42 -5.34 -14.07
C ASN A 372 7.93 -6.79 -14.01
N ALA A 373 8.67 -7.73 -14.60
CA ALA A 373 8.48 -9.16 -14.38
C ALA A 373 9.19 -9.53 -13.07
N GLY A 374 8.46 -9.43 -11.96
CA GLY A 374 9.04 -9.51 -10.61
C GLY A 374 9.33 -10.95 -10.15
N ARG A 375 8.61 -11.93 -10.69
CA ARG A 375 8.78 -13.35 -10.35
C ARG A 375 8.51 -14.22 -11.58
N ILE A 376 9.32 -15.26 -11.77
CA ILE A 376 9.14 -16.29 -12.79
C ILE A 376 9.40 -17.65 -12.12
N SER A 377 8.54 -18.63 -12.42
CA SER A 377 8.72 -20.01 -11.99
C SER A 377 8.17 -20.97 -13.04
N GLY A 378 8.76 -22.17 -13.17
CA GLY A 378 8.27 -23.16 -14.12
C GLY A 378 9.19 -24.36 -14.27
N GLY A 379 8.62 -25.44 -14.84
CA GLY A 379 9.28 -26.71 -15.02
C GLY A 379 9.48 -27.50 -13.71
N SER A 380 9.95 -28.73 -13.83
CA SER A 380 10.22 -29.63 -12.71
C SER A 380 11.65 -30.18 -12.73
N ARG A 381 12.10 -30.72 -13.88
CA ARG A 381 13.42 -31.35 -14.08
C ARG A 381 13.93 -31.08 -15.48
N ALA A 382 15.25 -31.09 -15.67
CA ALA A 382 15.88 -30.79 -16.94
C ALA A 382 15.55 -31.83 -18.05
N ASN A 383 15.22 -33.08 -17.69
CA ASN A 383 14.85 -34.14 -18.63
C ASN A 383 13.33 -34.28 -18.83
N VAL A 384 12.53 -33.29 -18.40
CA VAL A 384 11.06 -33.25 -18.56
C VAL A 384 10.69 -31.96 -19.29
N VAL A 385 9.91 -32.06 -20.37
CA VAL A 385 9.27 -30.92 -21.01
C VAL A 385 8.32 -30.28 -20.00
N ALA A 386 8.47 -28.98 -19.73
CA ALA A 386 7.73 -28.29 -18.65
C ALA A 386 6.23 -28.21 -18.93
N GLY A 387 5.40 -28.79 -18.08
CA GLY A 387 3.94 -28.77 -18.21
C GLY A 387 3.28 -27.51 -17.63
N ARG A 388 3.99 -26.75 -16.77
CA ARG A 388 3.48 -25.51 -16.16
C ARG A 388 4.59 -24.49 -15.97
N ALA A 389 4.24 -23.22 -16.22
CA ALA A 389 5.09 -22.09 -15.90
C ALA A 389 4.22 -20.87 -15.55
N GLU A 390 4.74 -19.94 -14.74
CA GLU A 390 4.04 -18.72 -14.38
C GLU A 390 4.99 -17.55 -14.16
N ALA A 391 4.48 -16.34 -14.38
CA ALA A 391 5.15 -15.09 -14.03
C ALA A 391 4.19 -14.16 -13.28
N GLU A 392 4.72 -13.37 -12.33
CA GLU A 392 4.03 -12.25 -11.73
C GLU A 392 4.60 -10.94 -12.28
N LEU A 393 3.70 -10.13 -12.84
CA LEU A 393 3.99 -8.87 -13.50
C LEU A 393 3.51 -7.73 -12.60
N GLY A 394 4.41 -6.78 -12.29
CA GLY A 394 4.09 -5.51 -11.67
C GLY A 394 4.01 -4.41 -12.71
N LEU A 395 2.87 -3.75 -12.80
CA LEU A 395 2.61 -2.69 -13.76
C LEU A 395 2.41 -1.35 -13.07
N ARG A 396 2.91 -0.26 -13.66
CA ARG A 396 2.68 1.11 -13.21
C ARG A 396 2.16 1.95 -14.37
N PHE A 397 1.21 2.84 -14.08
CA PHE A 397 0.49 3.61 -15.09
C PHE A 397 0.41 5.08 -14.72
N ALA A 398 0.71 5.97 -15.66
CA ALA A 398 0.51 7.40 -15.49
C ALA A 398 -0.97 7.81 -15.65
N THR A 399 -1.74 7.08 -16.47
CA THR A 399 -3.14 7.39 -16.78
C THR A 399 -4.04 6.16 -16.68
N THR A 400 -5.32 6.38 -16.41
CA THR A 400 -6.35 5.32 -16.39
C THR A 400 -6.54 4.69 -17.77
N GLU A 401 -6.37 5.47 -18.84
CA GLU A 401 -6.48 4.97 -20.22
C GLU A 401 -5.34 4.00 -20.57
N ALA A 402 -4.09 4.33 -20.21
CA ALA A 402 -2.96 3.43 -20.40
C ALA A 402 -3.15 2.13 -19.60
N GLN A 403 -3.67 2.23 -18.37
CA GLN A 403 -3.99 1.08 -17.53
C GLN A 403 -5.04 0.19 -18.19
N ARG A 404 -6.18 0.76 -18.60
CA ARG A 404 -7.26 0.03 -19.25
C ARG A 404 -6.77 -0.70 -20.51
N ARG A 405 -6.10 0.02 -21.43
CA ARG A 405 -5.57 -0.55 -22.67
C ARG A 405 -4.57 -1.69 -22.42
N THR A 406 -3.68 -1.52 -21.45
CA THR A 406 -2.71 -2.57 -21.09
C THR A 406 -3.41 -3.82 -20.57
N LEU A 407 -4.38 -3.67 -19.67
CA LEU A 407 -5.11 -4.79 -19.11
C LEU A 407 -5.98 -5.49 -20.17
N ASP A 408 -6.61 -4.72 -21.07
CA ASP A 408 -7.34 -5.26 -22.22
C ASP A 408 -6.42 -6.09 -23.14
N ASN A 409 -5.19 -5.62 -23.39
CA ASN A 409 -4.21 -6.35 -24.19
C ASN A 409 -3.77 -7.64 -23.49
N LEU A 410 -3.48 -7.59 -22.19
CA LEU A 410 -3.09 -8.76 -21.42
C LEU A 410 -4.21 -9.82 -21.35
N ALA A 411 -5.46 -9.39 -21.25
CA ALA A 411 -6.62 -10.29 -21.22
C ALA A 411 -6.85 -11.02 -22.55
N ARG A 412 -6.31 -10.50 -23.66
CA ARG A 412 -6.41 -11.08 -25.00
C ARG A 412 -5.22 -11.96 -25.39
N LEU A 413 -4.28 -12.19 -24.51
CA LEU A 413 -3.14 -13.07 -24.80
C LEU A 413 -3.63 -14.47 -25.14
N THR A 414 -3.12 -15.01 -26.24
CA THR A 414 -3.35 -16.37 -26.70
C THR A 414 -2.04 -17.11 -26.79
N ALA A 415 -2.10 -18.44 -26.67
CA ALA A 415 -0.91 -19.26 -26.82
C ALA A 415 -0.30 -19.13 -28.22
N LEU A 416 1.03 -19.03 -28.28
CA LEU A 416 1.82 -18.99 -29.49
C LEU A 416 2.17 -20.41 -29.97
N ARG A 417 2.30 -21.35 -29.01
CA ARG A 417 2.58 -22.77 -29.32
C ARG A 417 1.28 -23.57 -29.37
N PRO A 418 1.08 -24.41 -30.42
CA PRO A 418 -0.07 -25.32 -30.46
C PRO A 418 -0.10 -26.23 -29.23
N GLY A 419 -1.28 -26.33 -28.59
CA GLY A 419 -1.48 -27.16 -27.40
C GLY A 419 -1.14 -26.50 -26.07
N ALA A 420 -0.49 -25.33 -26.05
CA ALA A 420 -0.34 -24.52 -24.85
C ALA A 420 -1.63 -23.77 -24.52
N ARG A 421 -1.79 -23.40 -23.25
CA ARG A 421 -2.87 -22.52 -22.77
C ARG A 421 -2.26 -21.39 -21.94
N VAL A 422 -2.73 -20.19 -22.19
CA VAL A 422 -2.30 -18.96 -21.49
C VAL A 422 -3.49 -18.40 -20.74
N ARG A 423 -3.27 -18.03 -19.48
CA ARG A 423 -4.26 -17.37 -18.62
C ARG A 423 -3.62 -16.20 -17.91
N THR A 424 -4.29 -15.07 -17.93
CA THR A 424 -3.96 -13.89 -17.11
C THR A 424 -4.97 -13.73 -15.98
N GLU A 425 -4.47 -13.32 -14.82
CA GLU A 425 -5.27 -13.07 -13.63
C GLU A 425 -4.80 -11.77 -12.98
N VAL A 426 -5.70 -10.81 -12.77
CA VAL A 426 -5.40 -9.59 -12.03
C VAL A 426 -5.45 -9.91 -10.53
N LEU A 427 -4.31 -9.82 -9.86
CA LEU A 427 -4.18 -10.09 -8.43
C LEU A 427 -4.57 -8.89 -7.57
N SER A 428 -4.17 -7.70 -8.01
CA SER A 428 -4.55 -6.43 -7.38
C SER A 428 -4.49 -5.31 -8.41
N SER A 429 -5.32 -4.28 -8.24
CA SER A 429 -5.33 -3.13 -9.15
C SER A 429 -5.79 -1.87 -8.43
N ARG A 430 -4.96 -0.81 -8.50
CA ARG A 430 -5.29 0.54 -8.11
C ARG A 430 -5.31 1.43 -9.36
N PRO A 431 -6.36 2.23 -9.59
CA PRO A 431 -6.43 3.10 -10.75
C PRO A 431 -5.36 4.18 -10.69
N ALA A 432 -4.93 4.69 -11.84
CA ALA A 432 -4.09 5.88 -11.89
C ALA A 432 -4.89 7.10 -11.38
N TRP A 433 -4.29 7.90 -10.54
CA TRP A 433 -4.77 9.20 -10.13
C TRP A 433 -3.90 10.26 -10.82
N PRO A 434 -4.36 10.80 -11.97
CA PRO A 434 -3.56 11.72 -12.77
C PRO A 434 -3.43 13.09 -12.11
N GLU A 435 -2.34 13.78 -12.42
CA GLU A 435 -2.13 15.16 -12.00
C GLU A 435 -3.15 16.08 -12.69
N ARG A 436 -3.62 17.08 -11.95
CA ARG A 436 -4.51 18.11 -12.46
C ARG A 436 -3.79 19.45 -12.47
N SER A 437 -4.01 20.25 -13.51
CA SER A 437 -3.42 21.57 -13.67
C SER A 437 -3.82 22.55 -12.55
N ALA A 438 -5.00 22.36 -11.94
CA ALA A 438 -5.45 23.13 -10.79
C ALA A 438 -5.89 22.20 -9.66
N ASN A 439 -5.39 22.45 -8.45
CA ASN A 439 -5.80 21.75 -7.25
C ASN A 439 -6.23 22.77 -6.17
N PRO A 440 -7.53 23.11 -6.10
CA PRO A 440 -8.05 24.07 -5.13
C PRO A 440 -7.79 23.66 -3.68
N LEU A 441 -7.82 22.34 -3.38
CA LEU A 441 -7.53 21.81 -2.06
C LEU A 441 -6.07 22.07 -1.68
N LEU A 442 -5.11 21.86 -2.60
CA LEU A 442 -3.69 22.17 -2.35
C LEU A 442 -3.48 23.67 -2.08
N ARG A 443 -4.12 24.55 -2.87
CA ARG A 443 -4.03 26.02 -2.64
C ARG A 443 -4.52 26.37 -1.25
N HIS A 444 -5.64 25.80 -0.82
CA HIS A 444 -6.19 26.02 0.52
C HIS A 444 -5.23 25.53 1.61
N VAL A 445 -4.69 24.33 1.50
CA VAL A 445 -3.76 23.78 2.48
C VAL A 445 -2.45 24.58 2.52
N ARG A 446 -1.95 25.06 1.38
CA ARG A 446 -0.78 25.97 1.32
C ARG A 446 -1.05 27.30 2.04
N SER A 447 -2.25 27.87 1.86
CA SER A 447 -2.62 29.10 2.59
C SER A 447 -2.69 28.87 4.11
N LEU A 448 -3.20 27.73 4.56
CA LEU A 448 -3.20 27.36 5.98
C LEU A 448 -1.79 27.16 6.52
N ALA A 449 -0.95 26.45 5.76
CA ALA A 449 0.45 26.24 6.13
C ALA A 449 1.20 27.57 6.28
N ALA A 450 1.02 28.50 5.34
CA ALA A 450 1.62 29.84 5.39
C ALA A 450 1.22 30.62 6.66
N VAL A 451 -0.06 30.56 7.06
CA VAL A 451 -0.55 31.19 8.30
C VAL A 451 0.04 30.54 9.55
N LEU A 452 0.36 29.25 9.51
CA LEU A 452 1.07 28.53 10.57
C LEU A 452 2.59 28.74 10.53
N GLY A 453 3.11 29.58 9.61
CA GLY A 453 4.54 29.81 9.43
C GLY A 453 5.27 28.64 8.77
N GLN A 454 4.55 27.79 8.02
CA GLN A 454 5.09 26.62 7.33
C GLN A 454 5.14 26.86 5.82
N GLN A 455 6.18 26.34 5.15
CA GLN A 455 6.22 26.23 3.70
C GLN A 455 5.75 24.84 3.30
N LEU A 456 4.77 24.77 2.43
CA LEU A 456 4.19 23.50 1.96
C LEU A 456 3.90 23.59 0.47
N ASP A 457 4.20 22.50 -0.22
CA ASP A 457 3.87 22.32 -1.63
C ASP A 457 3.35 20.89 -1.89
N GLY A 458 3.11 20.55 -3.14
CA GLY A 458 2.68 19.24 -3.58
C GLY A 458 3.27 18.84 -4.92
N GLY A 459 3.26 17.54 -5.19
CA GLY A 459 3.72 16.99 -6.45
C GLY A 459 3.26 15.55 -6.65
N PRO A 460 3.42 15.01 -7.87
CA PRO A 460 3.04 13.64 -8.19
C PRO A 460 3.94 12.62 -7.48
N ALA A 461 3.37 11.47 -7.11
CA ALA A 461 4.08 10.36 -6.48
C ALA A 461 4.09 9.11 -7.39
N GLY A 462 5.20 8.34 -7.33
CA GLY A 462 5.36 7.10 -8.12
C GLY A 462 4.62 5.89 -7.54
N GLY A 463 4.43 5.85 -6.20
CA GLY A 463 3.72 4.77 -5.51
C GLY A 463 2.20 4.93 -5.58
N ALA A 464 1.48 3.80 -5.55
CA ALA A 464 0.01 3.78 -5.42
C ALA A 464 -0.38 3.61 -3.96
N GLY A 465 -1.60 4.01 -3.60
CA GLY A 465 -2.22 3.83 -2.29
C GLY A 465 -3.75 3.98 -2.40
N ASP A 466 -4.45 3.95 -1.29
CA ASP A 466 -5.93 3.98 -1.29
C ASP A 466 -6.51 5.31 -1.78
N THR A 467 -5.74 6.40 -1.73
CA THR A 467 -6.10 7.69 -2.31
C THR A 467 -6.18 7.71 -3.84
N ASN A 468 -5.61 6.67 -4.50
CA ASN A 468 -5.77 6.51 -5.95
C ASN A 468 -7.24 6.43 -6.36
N LEU A 469 -8.07 5.74 -5.59
CA LEU A 469 -9.48 5.56 -5.92
C LEU A 469 -10.26 6.89 -5.95
N PRO A 470 -10.30 7.71 -4.88
CA PRO A 470 -10.97 9.00 -4.93
C PRO A 470 -10.36 9.96 -5.94
N GLY A 471 -9.03 10.00 -6.04
CA GLY A 471 -8.34 10.88 -6.99
C GLY A 471 -8.64 10.54 -8.44
N SER A 472 -8.71 9.25 -8.80
CA SER A 472 -9.09 8.80 -10.16
C SER A 472 -10.54 9.14 -10.53
N ARG A 473 -11.42 9.26 -9.54
CA ARG A 473 -12.82 9.65 -9.70
C ARG A 473 -13.04 11.16 -9.72
N GLY A 474 -11.96 11.94 -9.65
CA GLY A 474 -12.05 13.40 -9.68
C GLY A 474 -12.49 14.06 -8.38
N LEU A 475 -12.56 13.33 -7.25
CA LEU A 475 -12.78 13.98 -5.97
C LEU A 475 -11.56 14.83 -5.60
N PRO A 476 -11.77 15.99 -4.96
CA PRO A 476 -10.66 16.76 -4.37
C PRO A 476 -9.90 15.89 -3.38
N THR A 477 -8.68 15.51 -3.74
CA THR A 477 -7.86 14.56 -2.98
C THR A 477 -6.46 15.10 -2.81
N LEU A 478 -5.90 14.95 -1.62
CA LEU A 478 -4.48 15.12 -1.31
C LEU A 478 -4.04 13.95 -0.43
N ASP A 479 -2.76 13.58 -0.56
CA ASP A 479 -2.16 12.55 0.25
C ASP A 479 -0.83 13.03 0.84
N GLY A 480 -0.27 12.29 1.79
CA GLY A 480 0.98 12.69 2.42
C GLY A 480 0.81 13.54 3.68
N PHE A 481 -0.34 13.44 4.36
CA PHE A 481 -0.55 14.11 5.65
C PHE A 481 0.10 13.39 6.83
N GLY A 482 0.69 12.22 6.60
CA GLY A 482 1.40 11.45 7.60
C GLY A 482 2.75 12.01 8.02
N ALA A 483 3.53 11.19 8.70
CA ALA A 483 4.80 11.57 9.27
C ALA A 483 5.86 11.81 8.19
N VAL A 484 6.63 12.90 8.32
CA VAL A 484 7.79 13.16 7.47
C VAL A 484 8.93 12.25 7.91
N GLY A 485 9.48 11.51 6.96
CA GLY A 485 10.53 10.55 7.21
C GLY A 485 10.98 9.88 5.93
N GLY A 486 11.38 8.64 6.04
CA GLY A 486 11.82 7.86 4.88
C GLY A 486 12.03 6.40 5.20
N GLY A 487 12.46 5.64 4.19
CA GLY A 487 12.80 4.23 4.34
C GLY A 487 11.60 3.30 4.46
N ALA A 488 10.39 3.71 4.03
CA ALA A 488 9.25 2.80 3.94
C ALA A 488 9.66 1.49 3.24
N HIS A 489 9.23 0.34 3.79
CA HIS A 489 9.58 -1.01 3.33
C HIS A 489 11.10 -1.36 3.41
N ALA A 490 11.90 -0.59 4.16
CA ALA A 490 13.32 -0.85 4.35
C ALA A 490 13.72 -0.73 5.82
N ARG A 491 14.74 -1.48 6.26
CA ARG A 491 15.16 -1.54 7.69
C ARG A 491 15.72 -0.22 8.24
N HIS A 492 15.77 0.84 7.45
CA HIS A 492 16.09 2.21 7.88
C HIS A 492 14.84 3.11 7.92
N GLU A 493 13.64 2.51 7.98
CA GLU A 493 12.38 3.22 8.14
C GLU A 493 12.40 4.09 9.39
N HIS A 494 12.07 5.37 9.22
CA HIS A 494 12.14 6.35 10.30
C HIS A 494 11.21 7.54 10.05
N ILE A 495 10.84 8.23 11.12
CA ILE A 495 10.20 9.55 11.08
C ILE A 495 11.08 10.60 11.73
N ARG A 496 10.94 11.84 11.29
CA ARG A 496 11.60 13.01 11.85
C ARG A 496 10.75 13.61 12.97
N ILE A 497 11.30 13.65 14.19
CA ILE A 497 10.58 14.08 15.40
C ILE A 497 10.26 15.58 15.34
N ASP A 498 11.14 16.41 14.77
CA ASP A 498 10.94 17.85 14.62
C ASP A 498 9.75 18.20 13.71
N GLN A 499 9.32 17.28 12.85
CA GLN A 499 8.20 17.46 11.92
C GLN A 499 6.84 17.08 12.50
N LEU A 500 6.78 16.49 13.70
CA LEU A 500 5.51 16.09 14.30
C LEU A 500 4.62 17.30 14.63
N ALA A 501 5.17 18.30 15.35
CA ALA A 501 4.39 19.48 15.73
C ALA A 501 3.84 20.26 14.51
N PRO A 502 4.61 20.54 13.44
CA PRO A 502 4.09 21.14 12.22
C PRO A 502 2.93 20.34 11.60
N ARG A 503 3.05 19.01 11.51
CA ARG A 503 2.00 18.16 10.92
C ARG A 503 0.73 18.12 11.76
N ILE A 504 0.85 18.01 13.08
CA ILE A 504 -0.28 18.08 14.02
C ILE A 504 -1.02 19.41 13.85
N ALA A 505 -0.29 20.54 13.85
CA ALA A 505 -0.88 21.88 13.70
C ALA A 505 -1.58 22.04 12.34
N LEU A 506 -0.99 21.55 11.26
CA LEU A 506 -1.55 21.64 9.91
C LEU A 506 -2.86 20.85 9.80
N LEU A 507 -2.89 19.60 10.27
CA LEU A 507 -4.11 18.79 10.26
C LEU A 507 -5.19 19.43 11.14
N ALA A 508 -4.86 19.84 12.35
CA ALA A 508 -5.82 20.51 13.25
C ALA A 508 -6.40 21.78 12.62
N ALA A 509 -5.58 22.60 11.96
CA ALA A 509 -6.04 23.78 11.23
C ALA A 509 -7.01 23.41 10.11
N LEU A 510 -6.65 22.41 9.28
CA LEU A 510 -7.49 21.95 8.16
C LEU A 510 -8.84 21.40 8.63
N LEU A 511 -8.87 20.71 9.76
CA LEU A 511 -10.09 20.20 10.37
C LEU A 511 -10.98 21.31 10.94
N ALA A 512 -10.37 22.36 11.51
CA ALA A 512 -11.08 23.44 12.22
C ALA A 512 -11.72 24.47 11.29
N VAL A 513 -11.23 24.65 10.06
CA VAL A 513 -11.66 25.73 9.16
C VAL A 513 -12.57 25.23 8.04
N PRO A 514 -13.40 26.13 7.46
CA PRO A 514 -14.18 25.80 6.27
C PRO A 514 -13.28 25.39 5.10
N LEU A 515 -13.65 24.34 4.36
CA LEU A 515 -13.04 24.07 3.06
C LEU A 515 -13.57 25.07 2.03
N PRO A 516 -12.75 25.50 1.06
CA PRO A 516 -13.20 26.34 -0.05
C PRO A 516 -14.21 25.59 -0.93
N ARG A 517 -14.86 26.29 -1.84
CA ARG A 517 -15.65 25.63 -2.89
C ARG A 517 -14.67 24.84 -3.79
N LEU A 518 -14.73 23.51 -3.68
CA LEU A 518 -13.78 22.60 -4.34
C LEU A 518 -14.23 22.08 -5.70
N ARG A 519 -15.48 22.38 -6.13
CA ARG A 519 -16.00 22.03 -7.47
C ARG A 519 -16.14 23.27 -8.31
N ASP A 520 -15.56 23.27 -9.51
CA ASP A 520 -15.90 24.23 -10.55
C ASP A 520 -17.36 24.00 -10.96
N ARG A 521 -18.13 25.10 -11.10
CA ARG A 521 -19.54 25.07 -11.53
C ARG A 521 -19.71 24.68 -13.02
N SER A 522 -18.64 24.29 -13.73
CA SER A 522 -18.64 24.09 -15.19
C SER A 522 -18.76 22.61 -15.63
N GLU A 523 -18.97 21.67 -14.71
CA GLU A 523 -19.23 20.27 -15.08
C GLU A 523 -20.55 19.80 -14.43
N GLY A 524 -21.66 20.33 -14.97
CA GLY A 524 -23.01 19.89 -14.71
C GLY A 524 -23.71 19.56 -16.01
#